data_c33a94a414d211b7f7caf90d7dab621e
#
_entry.id   c33a94a414d211b7f7caf90d7dab621e
#
_cell.length_a   1.000
_cell.length_b   1.000
_cell.length_c   1.000
_cell.angle_alpha   90.00
_cell.angle_beta   90.00
_cell.angle_gamma   90.00
#
_symmetry.space_group_name_H-M   'P 1'
#
loop_
_entity.id
_entity.type
_entity.pdbx_description
1 polymer ?
#
loop_
_entity_poly.entity_id
_entity_poly.type
_entity_poly.pdbx_seq_one_letter_code
_entity_poly.pdbx_strand_id
1 'polypeptide(L)'
;MDGDGAPEVIVVESHEDFGARLSVIGWDGTTLAHRASNDFIGRTNRWLAVAGAADMDGDGMVEIAYVDRPHLAKTLMIWRYVPVDAETVRLELVAQMAGVTNHRIGERDIGGGMRVCDDVVEVITASADWSRVIATRLETGALIPRDVGPQTGRASLNAALAC
;
A
#
# COMPACT_ATOMS: atom_id res chain seq x y z
N MET A 1 -8.52 -0.67 12.03
CA MET A 1 -7.35 0.23 12.04
C MET A 1 -7.40 1.19 13.21
N ASP A 2 -8.58 1.55 13.70
CA ASP A 2 -8.78 2.45 14.85
C ASP A 2 -8.95 1.71 16.20
N GLY A 3 -8.91 0.40 16.21
CA GLY A 3 -8.98 -0.44 17.40
C GLY A 3 -10.39 -0.67 17.95
N ASP A 4 -11.42 -0.32 17.22
CA ASP A 4 -12.83 -0.51 17.62
C ASP A 4 -13.31 -1.98 17.53
N GLY A 5 -12.49 -2.86 16.96
CA GLY A 5 -12.77 -4.29 16.77
C GLY A 5 -13.56 -4.61 15.51
N ALA A 6 -13.98 -3.61 14.72
CA ALA A 6 -14.56 -3.81 13.41
C ALA A 6 -13.45 -3.69 12.31
N PRO A 7 -13.47 -4.53 11.28
CA PRO A 7 -12.48 -4.43 10.21
C PRO A 7 -12.81 -3.28 9.26
N GLU A 8 -11.80 -2.53 8.86
CA GLU A 8 -11.88 -1.60 7.73
C GLU A 8 -11.56 -2.31 6.42
N VAL A 9 -12.16 -1.81 5.35
CA VAL A 9 -11.93 -2.26 3.98
C VAL A 9 -11.19 -1.18 3.20
N ILE A 10 -10.01 -1.54 2.70
CA ILE A 10 -9.22 -0.68 1.83
C ILE A 10 -9.67 -0.93 0.39
N VAL A 11 -10.10 0.13 -0.31
CA VAL A 11 -10.56 0.04 -1.68
C VAL A 11 -9.80 1.00 -2.59
N VAL A 12 -9.69 0.64 -3.85
CA VAL A 12 -9.25 1.53 -4.93
C VAL A 12 -10.51 2.06 -5.62
N GLU A 13 -10.83 3.31 -5.34
CA GLU A 13 -11.96 4.00 -5.94
C GLU A 13 -11.53 4.63 -7.26
N SER A 14 -12.29 4.40 -8.33
CA SER A 14 -11.97 4.92 -9.67
C SER A 14 -13.01 5.94 -10.13
N HIS A 15 -12.55 7.03 -10.71
CA HIS A 15 -13.34 8.07 -11.33
C HIS A 15 -12.98 8.20 -12.81
N GLU A 16 -13.98 8.42 -13.67
CA GLU A 16 -13.78 8.47 -15.12
C GLU A 16 -12.83 9.59 -15.58
N ASP A 17 -12.87 10.76 -14.93
CA ASP A 17 -12.03 11.89 -15.29
C ASP A 17 -10.74 11.99 -14.45
N PHE A 18 -10.77 11.56 -13.18
CA PHE A 18 -9.71 11.82 -12.22
C PHE A 18 -8.83 10.60 -11.91
N GLY A 19 -9.15 9.43 -12.48
CA GLY A 19 -8.41 8.20 -12.24
C GLY A 19 -8.73 7.59 -10.88
N ALA A 20 -7.76 7.03 -10.19
CA ALA A 20 -7.96 6.30 -8.94
C ALA A 20 -7.55 7.10 -7.70
N ARG A 21 -8.10 6.71 -6.55
CA ARG A 21 -7.65 7.09 -5.21
C ARG A 21 -7.74 5.91 -4.25
N LEU A 22 -7.01 5.99 -3.16
CA LEU A 22 -7.15 5.10 -2.02
C LEU A 22 -8.32 5.59 -1.16
N SER A 23 -9.22 4.67 -0.78
CA SER A 23 -10.31 4.96 0.15
C SER A 23 -10.39 3.88 1.22
N VAL A 24 -10.75 4.26 2.43
CA VAL A 24 -11.00 3.37 3.56
C VAL A 24 -12.47 3.44 3.91
N ILE A 25 -13.10 2.27 3.97
CA ILE A 25 -14.49 2.07 4.34
C ILE A 25 -14.51 1.34 5.69
N GLY A 26 -15.24 1.81 6.65
CA GLY A 26 -15.40 1.20 7.96
C GLY A 26 -16.84 1.02 8.36
N TRP A 27 -17.07 0.32 9.46
CA TRP A 27 -18.40 0.14 10.04
C TRP A 27 -18.70 1.29 11.01
N ASP A 28 -19.86 1.95 10.85
CA ASP A 28 -20.30 3.06 11.71
C ASP A 28 -21.22 2.61 12.87
N GLY A 29 -21.38 1.29 13.05
CA GLY A 29 -22.34 0.70 13.99
C GLY A 29 -23.66 0.28 13.32
N THR A 30 -23.93 0.72 12.08
CA THR A 30 -25.17 0.49 11.35
C THR A 30 -24.93 0.05 9.91
N THR A 31 -24.02 0.73 9.22
CA THR A 31 -23.71 0.48 7.81
C THR A 31 -22.20 0.61 7.54
N LEU A 32 -21.79 0.19 6.35
CA LEU A 32 -20.46 0.51 5.84
C LEU A 32 -20.45 1.97 5.34
N ALA A 33 -19.55 2.76 5.90
CA ALA A 33 -19.41 4.19 5.61
C ALA A 33 -17.99 4.53 5.15
N HIS A 34 -17.86 5.55 4.31
CA HIS A 34 -16.57 6.10 3.94
C HIS A 34 -15.92 6.76 5.17
N ARG A 35 -14.69 6.38 5.49
CA ARG A 35 -13.93 6.89 6.64
C ARG A 35 -12.89 7.94 6.22
N ALA A 36 -12.08 7.61 5.21
CA ALA A 36 -11.04 8.50 4.71
C ALA A 36 -10.67 8.16 3.26
N SER A 37 -10.14 9.14 2.54
CA SER A 37 -9.48 8.92 1.25
C SER A 37 -8.36 9.95 1.05
N ASN A 38 -7.39 9.60 0.20
CA ASN A 38 -6.48 10.59 -0.35
C ASN A 38 -7.10 11.25 -1.62
N ASP A 39 -6.36 12.16 -2.22
CA ASP A 39 -6.79 12.79 -3.48
C ASP A 39 -6.74 11.80 -4.65
N PHE A 40 -7.60 12.01 -5.65
CA PHE A 40 -7.49 11.31 -6.91
C PHE A 40 -6.17 11.63 -7.61
N ILE A 41 -5.65 10.70 -8.41
CA ILE A 41 -4.42 10.88 -9.20
C ILE A 41 -4.51 12.10 -10.16
N GLY A 42 -5.74 12.53 -10.50
CA GLY A 42 -6.01 13.71 -11.31
C GLY A 42 -5.95 13.46 -12.82
N ARG A 43 -5.93 12.20 -13.26
CA ARG A 43 -5.93 11.82 -14.67
C ARG A 43 -6.69 10.52 -14.90
N THR A 44 -7.52 10.48 -15.95
CA THR A 44 -8.22 9.28 -16.38
C THR A 44 -7.27 8.11 -16.69
N ASN A 45 -7.76 6.88 -16.56
CA ASN A 45 -7.02 5.65 -16.82
C ASN A 45 -5.71 5.54 -16.02
N ARG A 46 -5.68 6.08 -14.81
CA ARG A 46 -4.57 5.92 -13.85
C ARG A 46 -5.06 5.12 -12.66
N TRP A 47 -4.23 4.20 -12.22
CA TRP A 47 -4.57 3.20 -11.22
C TRP A 47 -3.46 3.10 -10.18
N LEU A 48 -3.79 2.55 -9.03
CA LEU A 48 -2.87 2.23 -7.94
C LEU A 48 -3.06 0.77 -7.51
N ALA A 49 -2.00 0.16 -7.01
CA ALA A 49 -1.99 -1.25 -6.62
C ALA A 49 -1.63 -1.39 -5.14
N VAL A 50 -2.63 -1.71 -4.31
CA VAL A 50 -2.47 -1.86 -2.86
C VAL A 50 -1.56 -3.05 -2.55
N ALA A 51 -0.59 -2.85 -1.67
CA ALA A 51 0.31 -3.89 -1.17
C ALA A 51 -0.13 -4.43 0.20
N GLY A 52 -0.77 -3.62 1.04
CA GLY A 52 -1.27 -4.03 2.35
C GLY A 52 -1.36 -2.89 3.34
N ALA A 53 -1.68 -3.23 4.59
CA ALA A 53 -1.73 -2.31 5.71
C ALA A 53 -1.21 -2.99 6.97
N ALA A 54 -0.38 -2.29 7.74
CA ALA A 54 0.17 -2.72 9.04
C ALA A 54 0.75 -1.51 9.78
N ASP A 55 1.02 -1.64 11.06
CA ASP A 55 1.89 -0.73 11.80
C ASP A 55 3.33 -0.98 11.34
N MET A 56 3.85 -0.13 10.46
CA MET A 56 5.13 -0.36 9.78
C MET A 56 6.34 0.11 10.56
N ASP A 57 6.19 1.08 11.45
CA ASP A 57 7.29 1.65 12.24
C ASP A 57 7.16 1.40 13.76
N GLY A 58 6.11 0.69 14.19
CA GLY A 58 5.92 0.25 15.56
C GLY A 58 5.39 1.35 16.49
N ASP A 59 4.78 2.41 15.96
CA ASP A 59 4.24 3.52 16.74
C ASP A 59 2.79 3.31 17.19
N GLY A 60 2.17 2.22 16.78
CA GLY A 60 0.78 1.84 17.11
C GLY A 60 -0.25 2.40 16.12
N MET A 61 0.16 3.15 15.09
CA MET A 61 -0.71 3.58 14.00
C MET A 61 -0.51 2.70 12.77
N VAL A 62 -1.56 2.57 11.97
CA VAL A 62 -1.51 1.70 10.78
C VAL A 62 -1.16 2.52 9.54
N GLU A 63 -0.15 2.05 8.80
CA GLU A 63 0.16 2.54 7.48
C GLU A 63 -0.44 1.65 6.40
N ILE A 64 -0.90 2.29 5.32
CA ILE A 64 -1.39 1.66 4.10
C ILE A 64 -0.36 1.89 3.00
N ALA A 65 0.14 0.80 2.42
CA ALA A 65 1.10 0.83 1.33
C ALA A 65 0.43 0.50 0.00
N TYR A 66 0.75 1.28 -1.04
CA TYR A 66 0.40 0.95 -2.42
C TYR A 66 1.46 1.44 -3.41
N VAL A 67 1.49 0.86 -4.60
CA VAL A 67 2.30 1.38 -5.70
C VAL A 67 1.41 2.27 -6.58
N ASP A 68 1.76 3.55 -6.64
CA ASP A 68 1.12 4.52 -7.52
C ASP A 68 1.53 4.25 -8.96
N ARG A 69 0.53 4.15 -9.84
CA ARG A 69 0.68 3.94 -11.28
C ARG A 69 1.77 2.89 -11.59
N PRO A 70 1.59 1.60 -11.20
CA PRO A 70 2.63 0.57 -11.23
C PRO A 70 3.24 0.35 -12.63
N HIS A 71 2.56 0.80 -13.68
CA HIS A 71 3.04 0.72 -15.07
C HIS A 71 3.76 2.00 -15.56
N LEU A 72 3.69 3.10 -14.78
CA LEU A 72 4.16 4.41 -15.18
C LEU A 72 5.08 5.05 -14.13
N ALA A 73 4.50 5.55 -13.03
CA ALA A 73 5.24 6.23 -11.97
C ALA A 73 6.07 5.25 -11.14
N LYS A 74 5.56 4.03 -10.92
CA LYS A 74 6.27 2.98 -10.19
C LYS A 74 6.81 3.47 -8.84
N THR A 75 5.93 4.12 -8.07
CA THR A 75 6.26 4.78 -6.82
C THR A 75 5.51 4.12 -5.67
N LEU A 76 6.25 3.57 -4.70
CA LEU A 76 5.67 3.11 -3.43
C LEU A 76 5.24 4.34 -2.62
N MET A 77 4.00 4.32 -2.16
CA MET A 77 3.37 5.36 -1.34
C MET A 77 2.97 4.74 0.00
N ILE A 78 3.30 5.42 1.09
CA ILE A 78 2.92 5.02 2.45
C ILE A 78 2.06 6.12 3.05
N TRP A 79 0.83 5.76 3.40
CA TRP A 79 -0.14 6.66 4.01
C TRP A 79 -0.52 6.16 5.39
N ARG A 80 -0.45 7.01 6.38
CA ARG A 80 -0.86 6.72 7.76
C ARG A 80 -2.34 6.97 7.94
N TYR A 81 -3.02 6.02 8.57
CA TYR A 81 -4.41 6.14 9.01
C TYR A 81 -4.42 6.85 10.37
N VAL A 82 -4.85 8.10 10.39
CA VAL A 82 -4.81 8.94 11.60
C VAL A 82 -6.23 9.19 12.09
N PRO A 83 -6.67 8.55 13.17
CA PRO A 83 -7.91 8.91 13.85
C PRO A 83 -7.80 10.35 14.40
N VAL A 84 -8.74 11.21 14.04
CA VAL A 84 -8.82 12.60 14.54
C VAL A 84 -9.77 12.68 15.74
N ASP A 85 -10.90 12.00 15.61
CA ASP A 85 -11.90 11.78 16.66
C ASP A 85 -12.66 10.46 16.41
N ALA A 86 -13.73 10.21 17.17
CA ALA A 86 -14.50 8.96 17.04
C ALA A 86 -15.14 8.74 15.65
N GLU A 87 -15.35 9.80 14.89
CA GLU A 87 -16.05 9.75 13.60
C GLU A 87 -15.15 10.13 12.41
N THR A 88 -14.08 10.89 12.69
CA THR A 88 -13.22 11.50 11.67
C THR A 88 -11.86 10.84 11.61
N VAL A 89 -11.47 10.45 10.42
CA VAL A 89 -10.15 9.90 10.09
C VAL A 89 -9.57 10.67 8.90
N ARG A 90 -8.27 10.83 8.88
CA ARG A 90 -7.55 11.35 7.71
C ARG A 90 -6.42 10.43 7.31
N LEU A 91 -6.04 10.47 6.06
CA LEU A 91 -4.83 9.84 5.55
C LEU A 91 -3.72 10.89 5.45
N GLU A 92 -2.58 10.59 6.05
CA GLU A 92 -1.37 11.42 5.97
C GLU A 92 -0.28 10.71 5.16
N LEU A 93 0.30 11.40 4.18
CA LEU A 93 1.45 10.87 3.45
C LEU A 93 2.68 10.87 4.37
N VAL A 94 3.19 9.67 4.69
CA VAL A 94 4.39 9.49 5.53
C VAL A 94 5.65 9.48 4.69
N ALA A 95 5.65 8.67 3.62
CA ALA A 95 6.84 8.49 2.78
C ALA A 95 6.47 8.05 1.36
N GLN A 96 7.38 8.29 0.43
CA GLN A 96 7.27 7.79 -0.93
C GLN A 96 8.64 7.44 -1.52
N MET A 97 8.69 6.44 -2.39
CA MET A 97 9.92 5.97 -3.02
C MET A 97 9.63 5.48 -4.44
N ALA A 98 10.28 6.07 -5.43
CA ALA A 98 10.21 5.61 -6.82
C ALA A 98 11.10 4.38 -7.06
N GLY A 99 10.88 3.70 -8.17
CA GLY A 99 11.75 2.61 -8.64
C GLY A 99 11.25 1.21 -8.29
N VAL A 100 10.00 1.07 -7.82
CA VAL A 100 9.39 -0.23 -7.53
C VAL A 100 8.01 -0.38 -8.15
N THR A 101 7.63 -1.63 -8.42
CA THR A 101 6.33 -1.99 -8.99
C THR A 101 5.84 -3.31 -8.42
N ASN A 102 4.52 -3.58 -8.52
CA ASN A 102 3.90 -4.80 -8.04
C ASN A 102 2.82 -5.35 -8.98
N HIS A 103 2.66 -4.76 -10.16
CA HIS A 103 1.67 -5.23 -11.13
C HIS A 103 2.14 -5.04 -12.57
N ARG A 104 1.90 -6.06 -13.41
CA ARG A 104 2.13 -6.03 -14.87
C ARG A 104 0.80 -5.88 -15.62
N ILE A 105 0.81 -5.14 -16.71
CA ILE A 105 -0.35 -5.05 -17.61
C ILE A 105 -0.74 -6.45 -18.10
N GLY A 106 -2.04 -6.77 -17.96
CA GLY A 106 -2.58 -8.07 -18.36
C GLY A 106 -2.58 -9.14 -17.27
N GLU A 107 -1.91 -8.94 -16.14
CA GLU A 107 -2.05 -9.81 -14.97
C GLU A 107 -3.33 -9.45 -14.21
N ARG A 108 -3.98 -10.46 -13.62
CA ARG A 108 -5.21 -10.26 -12.82
C ARG A 108 -4.92 -9.82 -11.39
N ASP A 109 -3.78 -10.24 -10.86
CA ASP A 109 -3.46 -10.10 -9.45
C ASP A 109 -2.27 -9.17 -9.24
N ILE A 110 -2.29 -8.45 -8.14
CA ILE A 110 -1.16 -7.69 -7.62
C ILE A 110 -0.12 -8.68 -7.09
N GLY A 111 1.16 -8.46 -7.38
CA GLY A 111 2.27 -9.26 -6.88
C GLY A 111 2.85 -8.70 -5.60
N GLY A 112 3.56 -9.53 -4.82
CA GLY A 112 4.12 -9.12 -3.54
C GLY A 112 3.04 -8.88 -2.48
N GLY A 113 3.30 -7.96 -1.57
CA GLY A 113 2.41 -7.68 -0.43
C GLY A 113 3.21 -7.18 0.77
N MET A 114 2.64 -7.29 1.96
CA MET A 114 3.34 -7.08 3.21
C MET A 114 3.73 -8.41 3.86
N ARG A 115 4.88 -8.43 4.53
CA ARG A 115 5.29 -9.52 5.43
C ARG A 115 5.73 -8.96 6.76
N VAL A 116 5.67 -9.80 7.80
CA VAL A 116 6.19 -9.51 9.13
C VAL A 116 7.19 -10.59 9.48
N CYS A 117 8.46 -10.20 9.67
CA CYS A 117 9.53 -11.11 10.06
C CYS A 117 10.27 -10.50 11.25
N ASP A 118 10.36 -11.24 12.37
CA ASP A 118 11.03 -10.78 13.61
C ASP A 118 10.52 -9.38 14.04
N ASP A 119 9.20 -9.18 14.03
CA ASP A 119 8.49 -7.93 14.34
C ASP A 119 8.79 -6.75 13.37
N VAL A 120 9.49 -7.01 12.26
CA VAL A 120 9.74 -6.01 11.22
C VAL A 120 8.73 -6.18 10.09
N VAL A 121 8.01 -5.10 9.77
CA VAL A 121 7.09 -5.05 8.63
C VAL A 121 7.85 -4.59 7.39
N GLU A 122 7.79 -5.37 6.32
CA GLU A 122 8.38 -5.03 5.02
C GLU A 122 7.33 -5.11 3.91
N VAL A 123 7.37 -4.17 2.97
CA VAL A 123 6.61 -4.21 1.72
C VAL A 123 7.44 -4.91 0.66
N ILE A 124 6.94 -6.02 0.12
CA ILE A 124 7.59 -6.81 -0.93
C ILE A 124 7.06 -6.37 -2.30
N THR A 125 7.97 -5.89 -3.14
CA THR A 125 7.69 -5.44 -4.51
C THR A 125 8.75 -5.94 -5.48
N ALA A 126 8.56 -5.72 -6.78
CA ALA A 126 9.63 -5.85 -7.76
C ALA A 126 10.30 -4.49 -8.00
N SER A 127 11.56 -4.49 -8.43
CA SER A 127 12.20 -3.31 -9.02
C SER A 127 11.45 -2.84 -10.27
N ALA A 128 11.59 -1.56 -10.63
CA ALA A 128 10.87 -0.94 -11.75
C ALA A 128 11.09 -1.65 -13.10
N ASP A 129 12.25 -2.29 -13.28
CA ASP A 129 12.62 -3.08 -14.46
C ASP A 129 12.27 -4.57 -14.34
N TRP A 130 11.66 -4.98 -13.20
CA TRP A 130 11.30 -6.37 -12.91
C TRP A 130 12.50 -7.34 -12.80
N SER A 131 13.69 -6.86 -12.53
CA SER A 131 14.88 -7.72 -12.39
C SER A 131 15.11 -8.24 -10.97
N ARG A 132 14.65 -7.50 -9.95
CA ARG A 132 14.92 -7.78 -8.53
C ARG A 132 13.64 -7.79 -7.71
N VAL A 133 13.65 -8.55 -6.62
CA VAL A 133 12.67 -8.45 -5.53
C VAL A 133 13.21 -7.48 -4.50
N ILE A 134 12.39 -6.51 -4.11
CA ILE A 134 12.74 -5.45 -3.16
C ILE A 134 11.87 -5.59 -1.93
N ALA A 135 12.48 -5.71 -0.76
CA ALA A 135 11.84 -5.57 0.54
C ALA A 135 12.08 -4.14 1.05
N THR A 136 11.02 -3.44 1.40
CA THR A 136 11.11 -2.05 1.85
C THR A 136 10.47 -1.91 3.22
N ARG A 137 11.19 -1.38 4.20
CA ARG A 137 10.70 -1.05 5.53
C ARG A 137 10.58 0.45 5.72
N LEU A 138 9.75 0.86 6.66
CA LEU A 138 9.63 2.25 7.11
C LEU A 138 10.46 2.43 8.39
N GLU A 139 11.42 3.37 8.38
CA GLU A 139 12.21 3.73 9.55
C GLU A 139 12.28 5.24 9.70
N THR A 140 11.83 5.76 10.83
CA THR A 140 11.89 7.20 11.14
C THR A 140 11.37 8.11 10.01
N GLY A 141 10.27 7.67 9.36
CA GLY A 141 9.64 8.38 8.24
C GLY A 141 10.37 8.25 6.89
N ALA A 142 11.36 7.38 6.78
CA ALA A 142 12.08 7.09 5.54
C ALA A 142 11.87 5.65 5.07
N LEU A 143 11.81 5.44 3.76
CA LEU A 143 11.73 4.11 3.16
C LEU A 143 13.14 3.56 2.90
N ILE A 144 13.44 2.42 3.49
CA ILE A 144 14.73 1.74 3.38
C ILE A 144 14.55 0.47 2.53
N PRO A 145 14.91 0.50 1.24
CA PRO A 145 14.83 -0.66 0.37
C PRO A 145 16.02 -1.60 0.58
N ARG A 146 15.75 -2.89 0.44
CA ARG A 146 16.76 -3.97 0.44
C ARG A 146 16.48 -4.91 -0.71
N ASP A 147 17.49 -5.20 -1.52
CA ASP A 147 17.43 -6.23 -2.55
C ASP A 147 17.47 -7.62 -1.90
N VAL A 148 16.45 -8.44 -2.14
CA VAL A 148 16.35 -9.79 -1.57
C VAL A 148 16.57 -10.91 -2.57
N GLY A 149 16.83 -10.59 -3.84
CA GLY A 149 17.17 -11.58 -4.84
C GLY A 149 16.57 -11.30 -6.23
N PRO A 150 16.83 -12.18 -7.19
CA PRO A 150 16.34 -12.03 -8.56
C PRO A 150 14.81 -12.21 -8.60
N GLN A 151 14.15 -11.37 -9.40
CA GLN A 151 12.74 -11.52 -9.72
C GLN A 151 12.62 -12.38 -10.99
N THR A 152 12.19 -13.63 -10.84
CA THR A 152 12.11 -14.62 -11.94
C THR A 152 10.67 -14.97 -12.31
N GLY A 153 9.70 -14.28 -11.72
CA GLY A 153 8.28 -14.50 -11.92
C GLY A 153 7.51 -14.30 -10.60
N ARG A 154 6.21 -14.54 -10.64
CA ARG A 154 5.34 -14.40 -9.44
C ARG A 154 5.81 -15.26 -8.26
N ALA A 155 6.37 -16.44 -8.55
CA ALA A 155 6.86 -17.35 -7.50
C ALA A 155 7.94 -16.71 -6.62
N SER A 156 8.82 -15.87 -7.17
CA SER A 156 9.85 -15.18 -6.39
C SER A 156 9.29 -14.10 -5.46
N LEU A 157 8.24 -13.39 -5.89
CA LEU A 157 7.54 -12.44 -5.02
C LEU A 157 6.80 -13.17 -3.89
N ASN A 158 6.11 -14.28 -4.21
CA ASN A 158 5.42 -15.08 -3.20
C ASN A 158 6.39 -15.73 -2.20
N ALA A 159 7.53 -16.23 -2.67
CA ALA A 159 8.57 -16.78 -1.80
C ALA A 159 9.14 -15.71 -0.84
N ALA A 160 9.25 -14.47 -1.31
CA ALA A 160 9.72 -13.36 -0.50
C ALA A 160 8.71 -12.89 0.57
N LEU A 161 7.44 -13.33 0.52
CA LEU A 161 6.46 -13.06 1.57
C LEU A 161 6.64 -13.98 2.80
N ALA A 162 7.36 -15.06 2.65
CA ALA A 162 7.75 -15.91 3.78
C ALA A 162 9.01 -15.36 4.46
N CYS A 163 9.14 -15.59 5.75
CA CYS A 163 10.39 -15.41 6.48
C CYS A 163 11.30 -16.65 6.25
#